data_1d95125f3851f4d9964c08cc24a7643b
#
_entry.id   1d95125f3851f4d9964c08cc24a7643b
#
_cell.length_a   1.000
_cell.length_b   1.000
_cell.length_c   1.000
_cell.angle_alpha   90.00
_cell.angle_beta   90.00
_cell.angle_gamma   90.00
#
_symmetry.space_group_name_H-M   'P 1'
#
loop_
_entity.id
_entity.type
_entity.pdbx_description
1 polymer ?
#
loop_
_entity_poly.entity_id
_entity_poly.type
_entity_poly.pdbx_seq_one_letter_code
_entity_poly.pdbx_strand_id
1 'polypeptide(L)'
;VKRAEALSIPIIVDEAYGDYMPREQSALTLAPNYENLVVLRSFSKAHGLAGIRAGYGFMPKQLTVPLDNITHPYICSSPARLVAQAALEDEGFLQKTRRLTAQCKRPFLERSWRHLTVSHTSPETPILLLTHSDSKVNLKKAFDPFRIKVVSGTAFVGLGANSVRVRVPGEKDQKAVLEAIDQIDLLS
;
A
#
# COMPACT_ATOMS: atom_id res chain seq x y z
N VAL A 1 -20.26 -5.58 3.41
CA VAL A 1 -20.84 -5.98 2.11
C VAL A 1 -22.34 -6.20 2.25
N LYS A 2 -22.85 -7.12 3.10
CA LYS A 2 -24.28 -7.46 3.28
C LYS A 2 -25.21 -6.25 3.42
N ARG A 3 -24.85 -5.29 4.28
CA ARG A 3 -25.69 -4.09 4.52
C ARG A 3 -25.81 -3.21 3.26
N ALA A 4 -24.74 -3.11 2.49
CA ALA A 4 -24.74 -2.35 1.25
C ALA A 4 -25.53 -3.07 0.15
N GLU A 5 -25.45 -4.40 0.09
CA GLU A 5 -26.26 -5.22 -0.83
C GLU A 5 -27.76 -5.03 -0.59
N ALA A 6 -28.20 -5.09 0.67
CA ALA A 6 -29.60 -4.83 1.06
C ALA A 6 -30.09 -3.42 0.68
N LEU A 7 -29.19 -2.48 0.47
CA LEU A 7 -29.47 -1.11 0.05
C LEU A 7 -29.18 -0.87 -1.44
N SER A 8 -28.84 -1.91 -2.19
CA SER A 8 -28.43 -1.83 -3.61
C SER A 8 -27.26 -0.86 -3.85
N ILE A 9 -26.34 -0.77 -2.88
CA ILE A 9 -25.16 0.09 -2.97
C ILE A 9 -23.96 -0.75 -3.42
N PRO A 10 -23.31 -0.42 -4.55
CA PRO A 10 -22.08 -1.08 -4.95
C PRO A 10 -20.93 -0.72 -4.00
N ILE A 11 -20.06 -1.69 -3.73
CA ILE A 11 -18.84 -1.50 -2.94
C ILE A 11 -17.64 -1.75 -3.84
N ILE A 12 -16.70 -0.81 -3.85
CA ILE A 12 -15.41 -0.97 -4.49
C ILE A 12 -14.35 -1.05 -3.39
N VAL A 13 -13.63 -2.17 -3.34
CA VAL A 13 -12.50 -2.38 -2.43
C VAL A 13 -11.21 -2.23 -3.22
N ASP A 14 -10.43 -1.20 -2.90
CA ASP A 14 -9.10 -1.01 -3.47
C ASP A 14 -8.09 -1.84 -2.68
N GLU A 15 -7.69 -2.95 -3.26
CA GLU A 15 -6.64 -3.83 -2.75
C GLU A 15 -5.33 -3.69 -3.52
N ALA A 16 -4.94 -2.46 -3.90
CA ALA A 16 -3.64 -2.24 -4.55
C ALA A 16 -2.45 -2.73 -3.71
N TYR A 17 -2.61 -2.85 -2.40
CA TYR A 17 -1.65 -3.46 -1.47
C TYR A 17 -2.07 -4.87 -1.02
N GLY A 18 -3.12 -5.44 -1.59
CA GLY A 18 -3.71 -6.72 -1.18
C GLY A 18 -2.75 -7.90 -1.28
N ASP A 19 -1.79 -7.87 -2.22
CA ASP A 19 -0.82 -8.94 -2.37
C ASP A 19 0.25 -8.99 -1.26
N TYR A 20 0.29 -7.98 -0.37
CA TYR A 20 1.06 -8.02 0.87
C TYR A 20 0.32 -8.71 2.03
N MET A 21 -0.97 -8.98 1.89
CA MET A 21 -1.78 -9.66 2.92
C MET A 21 -1.92 -11.16 2.63
N PRO A 22 -2.18 -11.97 3.65
CA PRO A 22 -2.64 -13.33 3.47
C PRO A 22 -3.92 -13.36 2.61
N ARG A 23 -4.02 -14.36 1.73
CA ARG A 23 -5.12 -14.47 0.76
C ARG A 23 -6.49 -14.54 1.42
N GLU A 24 -6.55 -15.14 2.60
CA GLU A 24 -7.76 -15.31 3.40
C GLU A 24 -8.35 -14.00 3.92
N GLN A 25 -7.53 -12.95 4.00
CA GLN A 25 -7.94 -11.62 4.45
C GLN A 25 -8.43 -10.72 3.30
N SER A 26 -8.32 -11.19 2.06
CA SER A 26 -8.74 -10.45 0.88
C SER A 26 -10.25 -10.46 0.71
N ALA A 27 -10.81 -9.33 0.28
CA ALA A 27 -12.21 -9.23 -0.15
C ALA A 27 -12.52 -10.11 -1.37
N LEU A 28 -11.50 -10.58 -2.11
CA LEU A 28 -11.67 -11.57 -3.18
C LEU A 28 -12.34 -12.86 -2.71
N THR A 29 -12.15 -13.25 -1.44
CA THR A 29 -12.80 -14.43 -0.85
C THR A 29 -14.32 -14.27 -0.75
N LEU A 30 -14.80 -13.02 -0.72
CA LEU A 30 -16.22 -12.68 -0.67
C LEU A 30 -16.84 -12.50 -2.06
N ALA A 31 -16.04 -12.16 -3.05
CA ALA A 31 -16.52 -11.78 -4.39
C ALA A 31 -17.49 -12.79 -5.03
N PRO A 32 -17.33 -14.13 -4.89
CA PRO A 32 -18.28 -15.09 -5.47
C PRO A 32 -19.69 -15.04 -4.87
N ASN A 33 -19.83 -14.45 -3.66
CA ASN A 33 -21.08 -14.48 -2.90
C ASN A 33 -21.84 -13.13 -2.91
N TYR A 34 -21.29 -12.11 -3.59
CA TYR A 34 -21.88 -10.76 -3.57
C TYR A 34 -21.88 -10.11 -4.95
N GLU A 35 -23.06 -9.76 -5.42
CA GLU A 35 -23.24 -9.10 -6.71
C GLU A 35 -23.03 -7.58 -6.70
N ASN A 36 -22.74 -7.01 -5.53
CA ASN A 36 -22.46 -5.59 -5.34
C ASN A 36 -20.99 -5.31 -4.99
N LEU A 37 -20.11 -6.32 -5.06
CA LEU A 37 -18.70 -6.19 -4.65
C LEU A 37 -17.77 -6.16 -5.87
N VAL A 38 -16.96 -5.11 -5.95
CA VAL A 38 -15.84 -4.97 -6.88
C VAL A 38 -14.55 -4.94 -6.08
N VAL A 39 -13.56 -5.73 -6.46
CA VAL A 39 -12.23 -5.75 -5.84
C VAL A 39 -11.18 -5.41 -6.87
N LEU A 40 -10.38 -4.38 -6.60
CA LEU A 40 -9.32 -3.92 -7.49
C LEU A 40 -7.95 -4.37 -6.99
N ARG A 41 -7.11 -4.84 -7.89
CA ARG A 41 -5.75 -5.31 -7.65
C ARG A 41 -4.75 -4.66 -8.60
N SER A 42 -3.48 -4.59 -8.20
CA SER A 42 -2.43 -3.94 -8.98
C SER A 42 -1.12 -4.70 -8.95
N PHE A 43 -0.49 -4.84 -10.09
CA PHE A 43 0.89 -5.35 -10.19
C PHE A 43 1.95 -4.31 -9.79
N SER A 44 1.54 -3.06 -9.56
CA SER A 44 2.46 -1.94 -9.28
C SER A 44 3.19 -2.02 -7.94
N LYS A 45 2.67 -2.79 -6.96
CA LYS A 45 3.15 -2.77 -5.56
C LYS A 45 3.93 -4.05 -5.23
N ALA A 46 3.29 -5.09 -4.74
CA ALA A 46 3.96 -6.32 -4.28
C ALA A 46 4.73 -7.04 -5.38
N HIS A 47 4.24 -7.01 -6.60
CA HIS A 47 4.93 -7.60 -7.76
C HIS A 47 6.08 -6.72 -8.31
N GLY A 48 6.21 -5.47 -7.86
CA GLY A 48 7.29 -4.57 -8.33
C GLY A 48 7.15 -4.08 -9.78
N LEU A 49 5.99 -4.26 -10.41
CA LEU A 49 5.77 -4.05 -11.83
C LEU A 49 5.06 -2.72 -12.15
N ALA A 50 5.34 -1.66 -11.39
CA ALA A 50 4.70 -0.35 -11.59
C ALA A 50 4.85 0.20 -13.01
N GLY A 51 5.96 -0.12 -13.69
CA GLY A 51 6.27 0.37 -15.03
C GLY A 51 5.38 -0.20 -16.14
N ILE A 52 4.85 -1.40 -15.97
CA ILE A 52 3.99 -2.04 -17.00
C ILE A 52 2.56 -1.50 -17.04
N ARG A 53 2.15 -0.71 -16.06
CA ARG A 53 0.81 -0.10 -15.96
C ARG A 53 -0.34 -1.12 -16.04
N ALA A 54 -0.20 -2.27 -15.38
CA ALA A 54 -1.21 -3.32 -15.31
C ALA A 54 -1.84 -3.43 -13.92
N GLY A 55 -3.11 -3.76 -13.92
CA GLY A 55 -3.92 -4.14 -12.77
C GLY A 55 -5.08 -5.00 -13.24
N TYR A 56 -5.86 -5.51 -12.32
CA TYR A 56 -7.05 -6.28 -12.62
C TYR A 56 -8.14 -6.03 -11.58
N GLY A 57 -9.38 -6.32 -11.97
CA GLY A 57 -10.51 -6.21 -11.07
C GLY A 57 -11.37 -7.47 -11.12
N PHE A 58 -11.87 -7.85 -9.97
CA PHE A 58 -12.98 -8.78 -9.86
C PHE A 58 -14.26 -8.00 -9.68
N MET A 59 -15.26 -8.31 -10.49
CA MET A 59 -16.55 -7.64 -10.43
C MET A 59 -17.68 -8.57 -10.86
N PRO A 60 -18.92 -8.30 -10.43
CA PRO A 60 -20.09 -9.02 -10.88
C PRO A 60 -20.28 -8.88 -12.39
N LYS A 61 -20.80 -9.93 -13.03
CA LYS A 61 -20.99 -9.99 -14.49
C LYS A 61 -21.83 -8.85 -15.04
N GLN A 62 -22.85 -8.40 -14.29
CA GLN A 62 -23.71 -7.28 -14.70
C GLN A 62 -22.96 -5.95 -14.81
N LEU A 63 -21.78 -5.79 -14.17
CA LEU A 63 -20.95 -4.60 -14.28
C LEU A 63 -19.90 -4.69 -15.39
N THR A 64 -19.58 -5.90 -15.87
CA THR A 64 -18.56 -6.11 -16.89
C THR A 64 -18.95 -5.48 -18.22
N VAL A 65 -20.18 -5.74 -18.68
CA VAL A 65 -20.65 -5.25 -19.99
C VAL A 65 -20.71 -3.70 -20.05
N PRO A 66 -21.30 -2.99 -19.07
CA PRO A 66 -21.24 -1.54 -19.05
C PRO A 66 -19.80 -0.99 -19.02
N LEU A 67 -18.91 -1.64 -18.27
CA LEU A 67 -17.51 -1.23 -18.18
C LEU A 67 -16.80 -1.41 -19.53
N ASP A 68 -16.99 -2.54 -20.21
CA ASP A 68 -16.41 -2.79 -21.51
C ASP A 68 -16.83 -1.75 -22.55
N ASN A 69 -18.09 -1.29 -22.49
CA ASN A 69 -18.62 -0.28 -23.40
C ASN A 69 -17.97 1.10 -23.24
N ILE A 70 -17.45 1.44 -22.05
CA ILE A 70 -16.80 2.74 -21.76
C ILE A 70 -15.26 2.61 -21.72
N THR A 71 -14.75 1.38 -21.71
CA THR A 71 -13.32 1.13 -21.64
C THR A 71 -12.70 1.26 -23.04
N HIS A 72 -11.65 2.07 -23.13
CA HIS A 72 -10.95 2.20 -24.40
C HIS A 72 -10.28 0.88 -24.79
N PRO A 73 -10.41 0.41 -26.05
CA PRO A 73 -9.71 -0.79 -26.50
C PRO A 73 -8.19 -0.59 -26.37
N TYR A 74 -7.49 -1.69 -26.04
CA TYR A 74 -6.01 -1.70 -25.91
C TYR A 74 -5.44 -0.90 -24.73
N ILE A 75 -6.20 -0.72 -23.64
CA ILE A 75 -5.69 -0.05 -22.42
C ILE A 75 -4.53 -0.80 -21.76
N CYS A 76 -4.44 -2.12 -21.97
CA CYS A 76 -3.32 -2.93 -21.51
C CYS A 76 -2.55 -3.47 -22.72
N SER A 77 -1.25 -3.17 -22.79
CA SER A 77 -0.41 -3.66 -23.89
C SER A 77 -0.21 -5.19 -23.79
N SER A 78 -0.01 -5.86 -24.93
CA SER A 78 0.25 -7.30 -24.94
C SER A 78 1.47 -7.71 -24.12
N PRO A 79 2.62 -7.01 -24.15
CA PRO A 79 3.73 -7.29 -23.25
C PRO A 79 3.35 -7.17 -21.76
N ALA A 80 2.59 -6.13 -21.40
CA ALA A 80 2.17 -5.94 -20.01
C ALA A 80 1.26 -7.10 -19.54
N ARG A 81 0.37 -7.59 -20.41
CA ARG A 81 -0.50 -8.73 -20.11
C ARG A 81 0.30 -10.01 -19.89
N LEU A 82 1.30 -10.31 -20.75
CA LEU A 82 2.14 -11.50 -20.60
C LEU A 82 2.95 -11.45 -19.31
N VAL A 83 3.55 -10.30 -18.99
CA VAL A 83 4.31 -10.11 -17.73
C VAL A 83 3.39 -10.24 -16.51
N ALA A 84 2.19 -9.67 -16.57
CA ALA A 84 1.21 -9.78 -15.49
C ALA A 84 0.77 -11.23 -15.25
N GLN A 85 0.54 -12.01 -16.32
CA GLN A 85 0.21 -13.42 -16.24
C GLN A 85 1.35 -14.21 -15.57
N ALA A 86 2.57 -14.05 -16.03
CA ALA A 86 3.74 -14.71 -15.44
C ALA A 86 3.91 -14.34 -13.95
N ALA A 87 3.64 -13.08 -13.59
CA ALA A 87 3.71 -12.63 -12.21
C ALA A 87 2.63 -13.26 -11.29
N LEU A 88 1.45 -13.60 -11.82
CA LEU A 88 0.41 -14.32 -11.06
C LEU A 88 0.78 -15.78 -10.81
N GLU A 89 1.59 -16.37 -11.67
CA GLU A 89 2.06 -17.75 -11.56
C GLU A 89 3.24 -17.90 -10.60
N ASP A 90 3.94 -16.80 -10.26
CA ASP A 90 5.09 -16.79 -9.35
C ASP A 90 4.69 -16.51 -7.89
N GLU A 91 4.12 -17.52 -7.24
CA GLU A 91 3.75 -17.42 -5.81
C GLU A 91 4.99 -17.28 -4.90
N GLY A 92 6.13 -17.83 -5.30
CA GLY A 92 7.38 -17.77 -4.55
C GLY A 92 7.89 -16.35 -4.39
N PHE A 93 7.73 -15.53 -5.43
CA PHE A 93 8.12 -14.11 -5.39
C PHE A 93 7.31 -13.32 -4.36
N LEU A 94 5.99 -13.51 -4.31
CA LEU A 94 5.13 -12.82 -3.34
C LEU A 94 5.44 -13.22 -1.90
N GLN A 95 5.65 -14.52 -1.63
CA GLN A 95 6.01 -14.99 -0.30
C GLN A 95 7.35 -14.38 0.16
N LYS A 96 8.35 -14.35 -0.73
CA LYS A 96 9.64 -13.70 -0.46
C LYS A 96 9.46 -12.21 -0.19
N THR A 97 8.66 -11.52 -1.00
CA THR A 97 8.39 -10.08 -0.86
C THR A 97 7.76 -9.75 0.49
N ARG A 98 6.74 -10.52 0.92
CA ARG A 98 6.09 -10.36 2.22
C ARG A 98 7.08 -10.55 3.37
N ARG A 99 7.83 -11.64 3.35
CA ARG A 99 8.83 -11.94 4.37
C ARG A 99 9.90 -10.84 4.48
N LEU A 100 10.47 -10.41 3.35
CA LEU A 100 11.47 -9.34 3.33
C LEU A 100 10.88 -8.01 3.85
N THR A 101 9.66 -7.68 3.44
CA THR A 101 8.99 -6.46 3.93
C THR A 101 8.80 -6.50 5.45
N ALA A 102 8.33 -7.62 5.99
CA ALA A 102 8.15 -7.80 7.43
C ALA A 102 9.47 -7.70 8.19
N GLN A 103 10.54 -8.34 7.68
CA GLN A 103 11.88 -8.25 8.25
C GLN A 103 12.41 -6.81 8.27
N CYS A 104 12.29 -6.10 7.15
CA CYS A 104 12.74 -4.71 7.06
C CYS A 104 11.90 -3.74 7.89
N LYS A 105 10.63 -4.02 8.11
CA LYS A 105 9.73 -3.17 8.87
C LYS A 105 9.85 -3.34 10.38
N ARG A 106 10.17 -4.54 10.82
CA ARG A 106 10.20 -4.95 12.21
C ARG A 106 10.98 -3.99 13.13
N PRO A 107 12.21 -3.53 12.81
CA PRO A 107 12.96 -2.62 13.65
C PRO A 107 12.26 -1.28 13.90
N PHE A 108 11.43 -0.82 12.95
CA PHE A 108 10.64 0.41 13.10
C PHE A 108 9.42 0.21 14.00
N LEU A 109 8.86 -1.00 14.05
CA LEU A 109 7.70 -1.31 14.90
C LEU A 109 8.10 -1.61 16.34
N GLU A 110 9.29 -2.16 16.55
CA GLU A 110 9.81 -2.55 17.88
C GLU A 110 10.53 -1.40 18.61
N ARG A 111 10.92 -0.35 17.87
CA ARG A 111 11.62 0.79 18.46
C ARG A 111 10.65 1.80 19.06
N SER A 112 11.01 2.29 20.24
CA SER A 112 10.29 3.38 20.90
C SER A 112 11.05 4.68 20.75
N TRP A 113 10.34 5.76 20.43
CA TRP A 113 10.84 7.13 20.35
C TRP A 113 10.11 8.00 21.38
N ARG A 114 10.74 9.12 21.75
CA ARG A 114 10.19 10.03 22.75
C ARG A 114 9.07 10.91 22.19
N HIS A 115 9.28 11.43 20.99
CA HIS A 115 8.38 12.39 20.34
C HIS A 115 7.72 11.84 19.06
N LEU A 116 8.24 10.73 18.53
CA LEU A 116 7.72 10.11 17.33
C LEU A 116 6.92 8.85 17.67
N THR A 117 5.83 8.67 16.95
CA THR A 117 5.03 7.43 16.98
C THR A 117 4.97 6.83 15.59
N VAL A 118 5.02 5.49 15.53
CA VAL A 118 4.73 4.71 14.32
C VAL A 118 3.31 4.17 14.45
N SER A 119 2.44 4.52 13.52
CA SER A 119 1.09 3.98 13.51
C SER A 119 1.10 2.47 13.31
N HIS A 120 0.25 1.78 14.05
CA HIS A 120 0.09 0.33 13.93
C HIS A 120 -0.49 -0.01 12.56
N THR A 121 0.30 -0.71 11.74
CA THR A 121 -0.06 -1.20 10.41
C THR A 121 0.43 -2.62 10.24
N SER A 122 -0.14 -3.37 9.27
CA SER A 122 0.32 -4.73 8.99
C SER A 122 1.85 -4.76 8.79
N PRO A 123 2.56 -5.70 9.43
CA PRO A 123 4.02 -5.83 9.28
C PRO A 123 4.46 -6.12 7.85
N GLU A 124 3.61 -6.73 7.04
CA GLU A 124 3.92 -7.07 5.65
C GLU A 124 3.67 -5.92 4.67
N THR A 125 2.99 -4.84 5.09
CA THR A 125 2.76 -3.66 4.23
C THR A 125 3.96 -2.73 4.24
N PRO A 126 4.53 -2.32 3.09
CA PRO A 126 5.78 -1.56 3.00
C PRO A 126 5.59 -0.06 3.27
N ILE A 127 4.71 0.28 4.19
CA ILE A 127 4.38 1.67 4.52
C ILE A 127 4.46 1.85 6.04
N LEU A 128 5.07 2.96 6.45
CA LEU A 128 5.07 3.48 7.80
C LEU A 128 4.39 4.86 7.79
N LEU A 129 3.57 5.13 8.78
CA LEU A 129 3.13 6.47 9.12
C LEU A 129 3.81 6.87 10.41
N LEU A 130 4.67 7.89 10.34
CA LEU A 130 5.31 8.52 11.48
C LEU A 130 4.57 9.81 11.83
N THR A 131 4.34 10.04 13.11
CA THR A 131 3.72 11.26 13.60
C THR A 131 4.51 11.81 14.79
N HIS A 132 4.86 13.08 14.73
CA HIS A 132 5.49 13.79 15.83
C HIS A 132 4.43 14.33 16.79
N SER A 133 4.69 14.28 18.11
CA SER A 133 3.77 14.73 19.16
C SER A 133 3.49 16.24 19.10
N ASP A 134 4.47 17.06 18.71
CA ASP A 134 4.25 18.48 18.46
C ASP A 134 3.72 18.71 17.04
N SER A 135 2.51 19.26 16.95
CA SER A 135 1.83 19.57 15.68
C SER A 135 2.51 20.68 14.87
N LYS A 136 3.41 21.46 15.48
CA LYS A 136 4.17 22.54 14.82
C LYS A 136 5.37 22.01 14.02
N VAL A 137 5.84 20.81 14.32
CA VAL A 137 6.97 20.20 13.63
C VAL A 137 6.57 19.82 12.20
N ASN A 138 7.35 20.23 11.21
CA ASN A 138 7.19 19.79 9.83
C ASN A 138 8.14 18.61 9.58
N LEU A 139 7.61 17.38 9.74
CA LEU A 139 8.41 16.16 9.59
C LEU A 139 9.01 16.01 8.20
N LYS A 140 8.31 16.42 7.13
CA LYS A 140 8.87 16.33 5.77
C LYS A 140 10.15 17.17 5.68
N LYS A 141 10.14 18.39 6.20
CA LYS A 141 11.34 19.25 6.24
C LYS A 141 12.42 18.68 7.14
N ALA A 142 12.07 18.03 8.25
CA ALA A 142 13.02 17.38 9.14
C ALA A 142 13.79 16.22 8.46
N PHE A 143 13.21 15.58 7.45
CA PHE A 143 13.88 14.54 6.66
C PHE A 143 14.79 15.09 5.53
N ASP A 144 14.64 16.35 5.11
CA ASP A 144 15.40 16.91 3.99
C ASP A 144 16.93 16.88 4.19
N PRO A 145 17.50 17.17 5.40
CA PRO A 145 18.96 17.10 5.64
C PRO A 145 19.54 15.69 5.39
N PHE A 146 18.73 14.64 5.61
CA PHE A 146 19.13 13.25 5.42
C PHE A 146 18.96 12.79 3.97
N ARG A 147 18.43 13.63 3.07
CA ARG A 147 18.11 13.30 1.67
C ARG A 147 17.11 12.13 1.54
N ILE A 148 16.27 11.93 2.55
CA ILE A 148 15.23 10.90 2.56
C ILE A 148 13.93 11.54 2.09
N LYS A 149 13.41 11.06 0.95
CA LYS A 149 12.14 11.55 0.40
C LYS A 149 10.97 10.87 1.09
N VAL A 150 10.12 11.65 1.72
CA VAL A 150 8.88 11.20 2.38
C VAL A 150 7.66 11.94 1.83
N VAL A 151 6.48 11.39 2.03
CA VAL A 151 5.22 12.07 1.67
C VAL A 151 4.65 12.76 2.91
N SER A 152 4.42 14.08 2.82
CA SER A 152 3.84 14.86 3.91
C SER A 152 2.44 14.34 4.28
N GLY A 153 2.12 14.36 5.57
CA GLY A 153 0.78 14.09 6.06
C GLY A 153 -0.29 15.02 5.46
N THR A 154 0.08 16.26 5.14
CA THR A 154 -0.84 17.22 4.49
C THR A 154 -1.39 16.77 3.13
N ALA A 155 -0.82 15.73 2.52
CA ALA A 155 -1.35 15.08 1.32
C ALA A 155 -2.54 14.14 1.62
N PHE A 156 -2.89 13.94 2.88
CA PHE A 156 -3.95 13.03 3.32
C PHE A 156 -4.95 13.78 4.21
N VAL A 157 -6.23 13.52 4.02
CA VAL A 157 -7.29 14.11 4.86
C VAL A 157 -7.10 13.65 6.31
N GLY A 158 -7.14 14.61 7.24
CA GLY A 158 -7.03 14.33 8.68
C GLY A 158 -5.60 14.25 9.23
N LEU A 159 -4.56 14.39 8.39
CA LEU A 159 -3.17 14.44 8.84
C LEU A 159 -2.56 15.84 8.68
N GLY A 160 -1.64 16.18 9.59
CA GLY A 160 -0.90 17.44 9.61
C GLY A 160 0.52 17.34 9.02
N ALA A 161 1.22 18.48 9.03
CA ALA A 161 2.64 18.54 8.64
C ALA A 161 3.56 17.75 9.59
N ASN A 162 3.11 17.49 10.81
CA ASN A 162 3.78 16.67 11.80
C ASN A 162 3.68 15.16 11.53
N SER A 163 3.08 14.77 10.43
CA SER A 163 3.01 13.37 9.99
C SER A 163 3.66 13.19 8.63
N VAL A 164 4.27 12.03 8.41
CA VAL A 164 4.82 11.63 7.11
C VAL A 164 4.58 10.16 6.84
N ARG A 165 4.27 9.85 5.58
CA ARG A 165 4.29 8.48 5.07
C ARG A 165 5.69 8.16 4.56
N VAL A 166 6.30 7.14 5.14
CA VAL A 166 7.61 6.62 4.77
C VAL A 166 7.43 5.24 4.14
N ARG A 167 8.11 4.97 3.04
CA ARG A 167 8.23 3.60 2.53
C ARG A 167 9.23 2.86 3.41
N VAL A 168 8.91 1.62 3.80
CA VAL A 168 9.87 0.74 4.46
C VAL A 168 11.11 0.60 3.58
N PRO A 169 12.30 0.99 4.05
CA PRO A 169 13.53 0.88 3.29
C PRO A 169 13.94 -0.58 3.12
N GLY A 170 14.70 -0.88 2.07
CA GLY A 170 15.39 -2.16 1.95
C GLY A 170 16.53 -2.28 2.96
N GLU A 171 17.08 -3.48 3.12
CA GLU A 171 18.14 -3.79 4.10
C GLU A 171 19.33 -2.82 4.04
N LYS A 172 19.73 -2.41 2.84
CA LYS A 172 20.88 -1.50 2.63
C LYS A 172 20.67 -0.11 3.26
N ASP A 173 19.44 0.38 3.21
CA ASP A 173 19.12 1.75 3.62
C ASP A 173 18.49 1.81 5.02
N GLN A 174 18.17 0.64 5.60
CA GLN A 174 17.44 0.53 6.86
C GLN A 174 18.13 1.26 8.01
N LYS A 175 19.43 1.05 8.16
CA LYS A 175 20.25 1.70 9.22
C LYS A 175 20.22 3.21 9.08
N ALA A 176 20.44 3.73 7.88
CA ALA A 176 20.46 5.17 7.64
C ALA A 176 19.11 5.83 7.92
N VAL A 177 18.01 5.14 7.57
CA VAL A 177 16.66 5.67 7.85
C VAL A 177 16.34 5.63 9.34
N LEU A 178 16.74 4.59 10.07
CA LEU A 178 16.58 4.52 11.53
C LEU A 178 17.37 5.62 12.24
N GLU A 179 18.65 5.82 11.87
CA GLU A 179 19.50 6.87 12.42
C GLU A 179 18.92 8.28 12.15
N ALA A 180 18.35 8.50 10.96
CA ALA A 180 17.69 9.76 10.65
C ALA A 180 16.45 9.99 11.54
N ILE A 181 15.63 8.96 11.75
CA ILE A 181 14.45 9.03 12.62
C ILE A 181 14.86 9.31 14.06
N ASP A 182 15.94 8.67 14.56
CA ASP A 182 16.47 8.91 15.89
C ASP A 182 16.92 10.36 16.11
N GLN A 183 17.58 10.95 15.10
CA GLN A 183 17.99 12.34 15.16
C GLN A 183 16.79 13.31 15.09
N ILE A 184 15.79 12.97 14.28
CA ILE A 184 14.55 13.76 14.20
C ILE A 184 13.76 13.70 15.51
N ASP A 185 13.76 12.57 16.21
CA ASP A 185 13.11 12.42 17.52
C ASP A 185 13.72 13.30 18.61
N LEU A 186 14.96 13.75 18.42
CA LEU A 186 15.64 14.68 19.33
C LEU A 186 15.31 16.16 19.04
N LEU A 187 14.63 16.46 17.95
CA LEU A 187 14.19 17.82 17.64
C LEU A 187 13.02 18.18 18.57
N SER A 188 13.22 19.13 19.43
CA SER A 188 12.23 19.68 20.36
C SER A 188 11.67 21.03 19.87
#